data_ea91594917de0f0c48ae79c44e5a6e6b
#
_entry.id   ea91594917de0f0c48ae79c44e5a6e6b
#
_cell.length_a   1.000
_cell.length_b   1.000
_cell.length_c   1.000
_cell.angle_alpha   90.00
_cell.angle_beta   90.00
_cell.angle_gamma   90.00
#
_symmetry.space_group_name_H-M   'P 1'
#
loop_
_entity.id
_entity.type
_entity.pdbx_description
1 polymer ?
#
loop_
_entity_poly.entity_id
_entity_poly.type
_entity_poly.pdbx_seq_one_letter_code
_entity_poly.pdbx_strand_id
1 'polypeptide(L)'
;MIFSFTEQQFLDPNLVKVVYGVAGRGKSSIINEFFQSRNIPYLWTTSTNKLKRDAMERYGCNASTVCSALFTSENGQFYIDEKEPECKTIIIDEILQTSPKVLDWIRHHVGTYNIIVLTDTHQMLARENGAK
;
A
#
# COMPACT_ATOMS: atom_id res chain seq x y z
N MET A 1 -11.64 -7.94 14.85
CA MET A 1 -10.48 -7.07 14.59
C MET A 1 -9.64 -7.63 13.45
N ILE A 2 -9.00 -6.75 12.72
CA ILE A 2 -8.06 -7.15 11.67
C ILE A 2 -6.70 -6.54 11.99
N PHE A 3 -5.67 -7.35 12.20
CA PHE A 3 -4.31 -6.91 12.56
C PHE A 3 -4.29 -5.94 13.74
N SER A 4 -5.11 -6.17 14.75
CA SER A 4 -5.25 -5.30 15.93
C SER A 4 -6.00 -3.99 15.68
N PHE A 5 -6.51 -3.78 14.47
CA PHE A 5 -7.38 -2.66 14.17
C PHE A 5 -8.84 -3.09 14.23
N THR A 6 -9.72 -2.19 14.66
CA THR A 6 -11.15 -2.42 14.45
C THR A 6 -11.45 -2.24 12.97
N GLU A 7 -12.58 -2.74 12.51
CA GLU A 7 -12.98 -2.54 11.12
C GLU A 7 -13.06 -1.05 10.79
N GLN A 8 -13.62 -0.28 11.71
CA GLN A 8 -13.73 1.17 11.54
C GLN A 8 -12.37 1.84 11.38
N GLN A 9 -11.39 1.45 12.20
CA GLN A 9 -10.04 1.97 12.08
C GLN A 9 -9.39 1.57 10.75
N PHE A 10 -9.61 0.32 10.34
CA PHE A 10 -9.00 -0.19 9.13
C PHE A 10 -9.52 0.52 7.88
N LEU A 11 -10.73 1.07 7.96
CA LEU A 11 -11.35 1.81 6.86
C LEU A 11 -11.22 3.32 6.99
N ASP A 12 -10.58 3.81 8.05
CA ASP A 12 -10.48 5.25 8.31
C ASP A 12 -9.39 5.91 7.45
N PRO A 13 -9.76 6.81 6.54
CA PRO A 13 -8.76 7.47 5.68
C PRO A 13 -7.85 8.44 6.45
N ASN A 14 -8.21 8.81 7.66
CA ASN A 14 -7.39 9.71 8.47
C ASN A 14 -6.24 8.99 9.17
N LEU A 15 -6.19 7.66 9.07
CA LEU A 15 -5.14 6.84 9.67
C LEU A 15 -4.38 6.12 8.57
N VAL A 16 -3.06 6.19 8.63
CA VAL A 16 -2.23 5.30 7.81
C VAL A 16 -2.00 4.03 8.63
N LYS A 17 -2.51 2.91 8.13
CA LYS A 17 -2.40 1.64 8.84
C LYS A 17 -1.13 0.94 8.40
N VAL A 18 -0.25 0.62 9.33
CA VAL A 18 0.99 -0.10 9.04
C VAL A 18 0.84 -1.52 9.58
N VAL A 19 0.94 -2.49 8.69
CA VAL A 19 0.80 -3.90 9.05
C VAL A 19 2.16 -4.56 9.00
N TYR A 20 2.62 -5.01 10.16
CA TYR A 20 3.88 -5.74 10.30
C TYR A 20 3.64 -7.23 10.29
N GLY A 21 4.63 -7.97 9.87
CA GLY A 21 4.57 -9.42 9.97
C GLY A 21 5.67 -10.06 9.16
N VAL A 22 5.90 -11.33 9.45
CA VAL A 22 6.86 -12.13 8.71
C VAL A 22 6.28 -12.45 7.33
N ALA A 23 7.09 -12.39 6.29
CA ALA A 23 6.66 -12.73 4.94
C ALA A 23 6.05 -14.14 4.92
N GLY A 24 4.96 -14.29 4.16
CA GLY A 24 4.30 -15.59 4.04
C GLY A 24 3.37 -15.95 5.18
N ARG A 25 3.08 -15.03 6.08
CA ARG A 25 2.19 -15.28 7.21
C ARG A 25 0.73 -14.88 6.94
N GLY A 26 0.37 -14.73 5.68
CA GLY A 26 -1.01 -14.52 5.31
C GLY A 26 -1.52 -13.09 5.39
N LYS A 27 -0.67 -12.10 5.58
CA LYS A 27 -1.08 -10.70 5.61
C LYS A 27 -1.87 -10.32 4.37
N SER A 28 -1.32 -10.65 3.22
CA SER A 28 -1.93 -10.29 1.94
C SER A 28 -3.27 -10.98 1.74
N SER A 29 -3.35 -12.25 2.11
CA SER A 29 -4.61 -13.01 1.97
C SER A 29 -5.71 -12.40 2.83
N ILE A 30 -5.38 -12.03 4.06
CA ILE A 30 -6.35 -11.46 4.99
C ILE A 30 -6.88 -10.13 4.46
N ILE A 31 -5.98 -9.28 3.96
CA ILE A 31 -6.38 -7.96 3.45
C ILE A 31 -7.25 -8.09 2.20
N ASN A 32 -6.85 -8.94 1.27
CA ASN A 32 -7.63 -9.15 0.05
C ASN A 32 -9.02 -9.69 0.39
N GLU A 33 -9.09 -10.67 1.29
CA GLU A 33 -10.37 -11.23 1.71
C GLU A 33 -11.25 -10.17 2.37
N PHE A 34 -10.65 -9.32 3.21
CA PHE A 34 -11.40 -8.27 3.90
C PHE A 34 -12.12 -7.36 2.91
N PHE A 35 -11.40 -6.84 1.93
CA PHE A 35 -12.00 -5.90 0.98
C PHE A 35 -12.91 -6.59 -0.04
N GLN A 36 -12.52 -7.78 -0.51
CA GLN A 36 -13.32 -8.49 -1.49
C GLN A 36 -14.64 -8.96 -0.91
N SER A 37 -14.65 -9.46 0.31
CA SER A 37 -15.88 -9.91 0.95
C SER A 37 -16.87 -8.78 1.22
N ARG A 38 -16.39 -7.55 1.29
CA ARG A 38 -17.20 -6.36 1.55
C ARG A 38 -17.52 -5.57 0.29
N ASN A 39 -16.98 -6.03 -0.85
CA ASN A 39 -17.14 -5.33 -2.13
C ASN A 39 -16.65 -3.89 -2.09
N ILE A 40 -15.55 -3.66 -1.36
CA ILE A 40 -14.91 -2.34 -1.29
C ILE A 40 -13.81 -2.29 -2.33
N PRO A 41 -13.87 -1.35 -3.29
CA PRO A 41 -12.80 -1.21 -4.29
C PRO A 41 -11.49 -0.84 -3.62
N TYR A 42 -10.42 -1.47 -4.06
CA TYR A 42 -9.07 -1.18 -3.56
C TYR A 42 -8.04 -1.45 -4.64
N LEU A 43 -6.92 -0.76 -4.55
CA LEU A 43 -5.81 -0.95 -5.48
C LEU A 43 -4.61 -1.50 -4.73
N TRP A 44 -4.14 -2.66 -5.15
CA TRP A 44 -2.94 -3.28 -4.59
C TRP A 44 -1.74 -2.74 -5.33
N THR A 45 -0.75 -2.17 -4.62
CA THR A 45 0.43 -1.65 -5.29
C THR A 45 1.69 -2.37 -4.80
N THR A 46 2.61 -2.58 -5.72
CA THR A 46 3.85 -3.31 -5.47
C THR A 46 5.04 -2.55 -6.03
N SER A 47 6.24 -2.95 -5.62
CA SER A 47 7.46 -2.31 -6.09
C SER A 47 7.88 -2.75 -7.50
N THR A 48 7.44 -3.92 -7.96
CA THR A 48 7.86 -4.46 -9.26
C THR A 48 6.67 -5.02 -10.03
N ASN A 49 6.85 -5.12 -11.35
CA ASN A 49 5.84 -5.74 -12.22
C ASN A 49 5.64 -7.22 -11.91
N LYS A 50 6.70 -7.91 -11.51
CA LYS A 50 6.59 -9.31 -11.15
C LYS A 50 5.67 -9.49 -9.96
N LEU A 51 5.87 -8.69 -8.91
CA LEU A 51 5.04 -8.76 -7.72
C LEU A 51 3.59 -8.37 -8.03
N LYS A 52 3.42 -7.43 -8.94
CA LYS A 52 2.07 -7.03 -9.39
C LYS A 52 1.35 -8.23 -10.03
N ARG A 53 2.01 -8.91 -10.94
CA ARG A 53 1.42 -10.08 -11.62
C ARG A 53 1.13 -11.20 -10.63
N ASP A 54 2.05 -11.43 -9.69
CA ASP A 54 1.84 -12.46 -8.66
C ASP A 54 0.61 -12.16 -7.82
N ALA A 55 0.41 -10.91 -7.45
CA ALA A 55 -0.76 -10.52 -6.66
C ALA A 55 -2.05 -10.72 -7.46
N MET A 56 -2.06 -10.31 -8.72
CA MET A 56 -3.23 -10.49 -9.58
C MET A 56 -3.60 -11.95 -9.74
N GLU A 57 -2.61 -12.81 -9.94
CA GLU A 57 -2.84 -14.24 -10.09
C GLU A 57 -3.33 -14.88 -8.80
N ARG A 58 -2.70 -14.52 -7.68
CA ARG A 58 -2.97 -15.18 -6.40
C ARG A 58 -4.28 -14.73 -5.78
N TYR A 59 -4.60 -13.45 -5.89
CA TYR A 59 -5.74 -12.88 -5.16
C TYR A 59 -6.85 -12.39 -6.07
N GLY A 60 -6.62 -12.33 -7.37
CA GLY A 60 -7.61 -11.81 -8.31
C GLY A 60 -7.92 -10.34 -8.08
N CYS A 61 -6.99 -9.59 -7.52
CA CYS A 61 -7.20 -8.18 -7.21
C CYS A 61 -6.71 -7.28 -8.34
N ASN A 62 -7.17 -6.03 -8.32
CA ASN A 62 -6.65 -5.01 -9.19
C ASN A 62 -5.31 -4.54 -8.62
N ALA A 63 -4.26 -4.62 -9.41
CA ALA A 63 -2.91 -4.32 -8.94
C ALA A 63 -2.14 -3.47 -9.94
N SER A 64 -1.19 -2.72 -9.40
CA SER A 64 -0.32 -1.86 -10.19
C SER A 64 1.02 -1.75 -9.46
N THR A 65 2.05 -1.27 -10.16
CA THR A 65 3.25 -0.87 -9.43
C THR A 65 2.95 0.44 -8.71
N VAL A 66 3.65 0.69 -7.61
CA VAL A 66 3.43 1.93 -6.85
C VAL A 66 3.66 3.15 -7.73
N CYS A 67 4.74 3.12 -8.51
CA CYS A 67 5.05 4.24 -9.40
C CYS A 67 3.91 4.50 -10.39
N SER A 68 3.41 3.46 -11.04
CA SER A 68 2.34 3.61 -12.03
C SER A 68 1.01 4.04 -11.41
N ALA A 69 0.77 3.64 -10.16
CA ALA A 69 -0.48 3.96 -9.49
C ALA A 69 -0.54 5.43 -9.05
N LEU A 70 0.57 5.97 -8.59
CA LEU A 70 0.59 7.26 -7.88
C LEU A 70 1.27 8.38 -8.67
N PHE A 71 2.06 8.05 -9.68
CA PHE A 71 2.87 9.03 -10.41
C PHE A 71 2.84 8.76 -11.90
N THR A 72 3.22 9.77 -12.66
CA THR A 72 3.44 9.63 -14.10
C THR A 72 4.91 9.31 -14.36
N SER A 73 5.19 8.78 -15.54
CA SER A 73 6.56 8.55 -15.98
C SER A 73 6.69 8.99 -17.44
N GLU A 74 7.90 9.37 -17.83
CA GLU A 74 8.16 9.86 -19.19
C GLU A 74 9.62 9.67 -19.54
N ASN A 75 9.88 9.15 -20.74
CA ASN A 75 11.25 9.01 -21.28
C ASN A 75 12.23 8.31 -20.31
N GLY A 76 11.75 7.25 -19.66
CA GLY A 76 12.58 6.49 -18.73
C GLY A 76 12.71 7.12 -17.36
N GLN A 77 12.11 8.27 -17.13
CA GLN A 77 12.07 8.88 -15.82
C GLN A 77 10.77 8.53 -15.14
N PHE A 78 10.85 8.20 -13.84
CA PHE A 78 9.69 7.83 -13.05
C PHE A 78 9.44 8.89 -11.98
N TYR A 79 8.23 8.88 -11.42
CA TYR A 79 7.85 9.79 -10.35
C TYR A 79 7.90 11.26 -10.80
N ILE A 80 7.45 11.52 -12.02
CA ILE A 80 7.46 12.88 -12.58
C ILE A 80 6.44 13.77 -11.88
N ASP A 81 5.15 13.41 -12.01
CA ASP A 81 4.07 14.16 -11.40
C ASP A 81 3.13 13.20 -10.69
N GLU A 82 2.42 13.69 -9.70
CA GLU A 82 1.39 12.89 -9.05
C GLU A 82 0.21 12.72 -9.99
N LYS A 83 -0.45 11.58 -9.87
CA LYS A 83 -1.70 11.34 -10.58
C LYS A 83 -2.72 10.74 -9.62
N GLU A 84 -3.99 10.86 -9.98
CA GLU A 84 -5.06 10.35 -9.15
C GLU A 84 -5.16 8.83 -9.28
N PRO A 85 -5.04 8.08 -8.16
CA PRO A 85 -5.22 6.63 -8.20
C PRO A 85 -6.64 6.24 -8.57
N GLU A 86 -6.79 5.01 -9.07
CA GLU A 86 -8.08 4.49 -9.49
C GLU A 86 -9.05 4.28 -8.35
N CYS A 87 -8.54 3.99 -7.15
CA CYS A 87 -9.39 3.68 -6.00
C CYS A 87 -9.06 4.58 -4.84
N LYS A 88 -10.01 4.71 -3.92
CA LYS A 88 -9.79 5.49 -2.69
C LYS A 88 -9.04 4.71 -1.63
N THR A 89 -8.99 3.39 -1.74
CA THR A 89 -8.23 2.54 -0.83
C THR A 89 -7.00 2.03 -1.55
N ILE A 90 -5.84 2.30 -0.98
CA ILE A 90 -4.55 1.96 -1.58
C ILE A 90 -3.79 1.05 -0.60
N ILE A 91 -3.36 -0.10 -1.09
CA ILE A 91 -2.51 -1.01 -0.33
C ILE A 91 -1.10 -0.90 -0.90
N ILE A 92 -0.12 -0.60 -0.08
CA ILE A 92 1.28 -0.51 -0.52
C ILE A 92 2.04 -1.69 0.07
N ASP A 93 2.39 -2.64 -0.78
CA ASP A 93 3.08 -3.85 -0.37
C ASP A 93 4.58 -3.59 -0.28
N GLU A 94 5.13 -3.83 0.90
CA GLU A 94 6.52 -3.62 1.25
C GLU A 94 7.00 -2.20 0.98
N ILE A 95 6.58 -1.31 1.88
CA ILE A 95 6.86 0.13 1.75
C ILE A 95 8.36 0.46 1.71
N LEU A 96 9.20 -0.39 2.30
CA LEU A 96 10.64 -0.12 2.37
C LEU A 96 11.34 -0.27 1.03
N GLN A 97 10.70 -0.89 0.06
CA GLN A 97 11.25 -1.06 -1.28
C GLN A 97 10.80 0.02 -2.25
N THR A 98 10.13 1.04 -1.76
CA THR A 98 9.61 2.11 -2.60
C THR A 98 10.46 3.37 -2.50
N SER A 99 10.22 4.30 -3.43
CA SER A 99 10.90 5.58 -3.46
C SER A 99 10.50 6.45 -2.26
N PRO A 100 11.40 7.31 -1.75
CA PRO A 100 11.02 8.31 -0.75
C PRO A 100 9.86 9.20 -1.18
N LYS A 101 9.66 9.37 -2.47
CA LYS A 101 8.52 10.15 -2.98
C LYS A 101 7.19 9.52 -2.60
N VAL A 102 7.15 8.21 -2.41
CA VAL A 102 5.94 7.52 -1.96
C VAL A 102 5.60 7.92 -0.53
N LEU A 103 6.59 8.04 0.32
CA LEU A 103 6.36 8.50 1.70
C LEU A 103 5.82 9.93 1.72
N ASP A 104 6.34 10.79 0.85
CA ASP A 104 5.82 12.15 0.74
C ASP A 104 4.39 12.16 0.23
N TRP A 105 4.09 11.30 -0.75
CA TRP A 105 2.74 11.17 -1.26
C TRP A 105 1.77 10.78 -0.14
N ILE A 106 2.16 9.82 0.69
CA ILE A 106 1.34 9.37 1.81
C ILE A 106 1.05 10.54 2.76
N ARG A 107 2.07 11.32 3.10
CA ARG A 107 1.91 12.46 4.01
C ARG A 107 0.95 13.49 3.48
N HIS A 108 0.96 13.71 2.17
CA HIS A 108 0.11 14.73 1.55
C HIS A 108 -1.32 14.26 1.30
N HIS A 109 -1.56 12.96 1.31
CA HIS A 109 -2.86 12.41 0.95
C HIS A 109 -3.57 11.66 2.07
N VAL A 110 -3.01 11.64 3.27
CA VAL A 110 -3.72 11.09 4.42
C VAL A 110 -4.97 11.97 4.66
N GLY A 111 -6.09 11.29 4.91
CA GLY A 111 -7.37 11.98 5.02
C GLY A 111 -8.18 11.99 3.73
N THR A 112 -7.52 11.82 2.59
CA THR A 112 -8.19 11.75 1.29
C THR A 112 -8.32 10.31 0.82
N TYR A 113 -7.26 9.52 1.01
CA TYR A 113 -7.24 8.12 0.62
C TYR A 113 -7.06 7.25 1.86
N ASN A 114 -7.66 6.07 1.82
CA ASN A 114 -7.45 5.08 2.87
C ASN A 114 -6.19 4.30 2.52
N ILE A 115 -5.12 4.52 3.29
CA ILE A 115 -3.80 3.99 2.97
C ILE A 115 -3.41 2.92 3.97
N ILE A 116 -3.05 1.74 3.45
CA ILE A 116 -2.59 0.61 4.25
C ILE A 116 -1.24 0.19 3.71
N VAL A 117 -0.22 0.19 4.55
CA VAL A 117 1.13 -0.19 4.13
C VAL A 117 1.54 -1.48 4.82
N LEU A 118 2.22 -2.32 4.07
CA LEU A 118 2.71 -3.60 4.57
C LEU A 118 4.23 -3.56 4.66
N THR A 119 4.75 -4.20 5.69
CA THR A 119 6.20 -4.37 5.81
C THR A 119 6.48 -5.64 6.59
N ASP A 120 7.60 -6.30 6.26
CA ASP A 120 8.03 -7.51 6.94
C ASP A 120 8.83 -7.22 8.20
N THR A 121 9.10 -5.95 8.47
CA THR A 121 10.06 -5.58 9.51
C THR A 121 9.63 -4.30 10.19
N HIS A 122 10.15 -4.05 11.37
CA HIS A 122 9.92 -2.81 12.12
C HIS A 122 10.91 -1.71 11.76
N GLN A 123 11.73 -1.89 10.73
CA GLN A 123 12.72 -0.89 10.33
C GLN A 123 12.08 0.47 10.01
N MET A 124 10.87 0.47 9.48
CA MET A 124 10.17 1.70 9.17
C MET A 124 9.99 2.56 10.42
N LEU A 125 9.56 1.95 11.52
CA LEU A 125 9.40 2.65 12.79
C LEU A 125 10.75 3.14 13.33
N ALA A 126 11.78 2.32 13.20
CA ALA A 126 13.11 2.70 13.64
C ALA A 126 13.59 3.95 12.91
N ARG A 127 13.34 4.03 11.61
CA ARG A 127 13.70 5.20 10.82
C ARG A 127 12.92 6.43 11.26
N GLU A 128 11.63 6.28 11.50
CA GLU A 128 10.79 7.39 11.93
C GLU A 128 11.21 7.91 13.30
N ASN A 129 11.67 7.03 14.16
CA ASN A 129 12.05 7.39 15.52
C ASN A 129 13.49 7.89 15.63
N GLY A 130 14.09 8.20 14.52
CA GLY A 130 15.36 8.88 14.57
C GLY A 130 16.57 8.04 14.30
N ALA A 131 16.39 6.95 13.62
CA ALA A 131 17.55 6.22 13.09
C ALA A 131 18.17 7.06 11.98
N LYS A 132 18.42 8.25 12.32
CA LYS A 132 18.92 9.27 11.41
C LYS A 132 20.34 9.01 11.08
#